data_abb23806a321cc769402d59342b6c94f
#
_entry.id   abb23806a321cc769402d59342b6c94f
#
_cell.length_a   1.000
_cell.length_b   1.000
_cell.length_c   1.000
_cell.angle_alpha   90.00
_cell.angle_beta   90.00
_cell.angle_gamma   90.00
#
_symmetry.space_group_name_H-M   'P 1'
#
loop_
_entity.id
_entity.type
_entity.pdbx_description
1 polymer ?
#
loop_
_entity_poly.entity_id
_entity_poly.type
_entity_poly.pdbx_seq_one_letter_code
_entity_poly.pdbx_strand_id
1 'polypeptide(L)'
;MKKLMIGLSVTASLLSSASMAEDADAAAFRDAFIGGTATWEDVQARAKEEGTVNLYYWGGSDQINIWMDQVATAGLAEEGVKLNPVRITGTKDAVDLVLTEMSSGKGIGEGSVDAIWVNGENFATLKRQNALLGAFADKTPNSMNIEWNADDPRSLLNLRDFGVETGMAEMPWSGEQYVCAANTARVDRADLPSTFAGLQAYLEANPGKFTYVKPPHYIGNTFVQATVYAHNPDGSGAAPFQNSITELGAEELARLIKPGMEYLKALEPHLLGAQGGNARYPEDPAALDGMFLNGEIDMSCKFGLYAVAKGLENGTYPEGAEAFVFPEGNMIKNKNYLVIPANAPNPAATIVMTNYMASVESQVSKLKYTGMPPG
;
A
#
# COMPACT_ATOMS: atom_id res chain seq x y z
N MET A 1 0.11 -37.71 -71.14
CA MET A 1 -0.28 -37.75 -69.72
C MET A 1 0.86 -37.28 -68.88
N LYS A 2 0.87 -35.97 -68.45
CA LYS A 2 1.88 -35.41 -67.57
C LYS A 2 1.31 -35.42 -66.15
N LYS A 3 1.98 -36.15 -65.23
CA LYS A 3 1.66 -36.16 -63.83
C LYS A 3 2.26 -34.90 -63.16
N LEU A 4 1.40 -34.06 -62.60
CA LEU A 4 1.75 -32.91 -61.80
C LEU A 4 1.96 -33.39 -60.35
N MET A 5 3.21 -33.36 -59.83
CA MET A 5 3.48 -33.55 -58.42
C MET A 5 3.35 -32.19 -57.72
N ILE A 6 2.37 -32.06 -56.82
CA ILE A 6 2.23 -30.95 -55.93
C ILE A 6 3.01 -31.31 -54.65
N GLY A 7 4.16 -30.62 -54.49
CA GLY A 7 4.95 -30.69 -53.23
C GLY A 7 4.27 -29.81 -52.15
N LEU A 8 3.83 -30.46 -51.09
CA LEU A 8 3.36 -29.77 -49.89
C LEU A 8 4.56 -29.36 -49.03
N SER A 9 4.90 -28.06 -49.06
CA SER A 9 5.89 -27.48 -48.16
C SER A 9 5.21 -27.21 -46.81
N VAL A 10 5.51 -28.03 -45.82
CA VAL A 10 5.17 -27.75 -44.43
C VAL A 10 6.17 -26.76 -43.91
N THR A 11 5.76 -25.48 -43.84
CA THR A 11 6.50 -24.46 -43.10
C THR A 11 6.22 -24.66 -41.60
N ALA A 12 7.16 -25.26 -40.90
CA ALA A 12 7.18 -25.27 -39.44
C ALA A 12 7.44 -23.83 -38.97
N SER A 13 6.37 -23.16 -38.50
CA SER A 13 6.49 -21.90 -37.77
C SER A 13 7.16 -22.19 -36.43
N LEU A 14 8.42 -21.91 -36.31
CA LEU A 14 9.11 -21.80 -35.04
C LEU A 14 8.50 -20.61 -34.32
N LEU A 15 7.64 -20.89 -33.36
CA LEU A 15 7.31 -19.93 -32.29
C LEU A 15 8.60 -19.71 -31.50
N SER A 16 9.40 -18.72 -31.89
CA SER A 16 10.42 -18.19 -31.03
C SER A 16 9.68 -17.53 -29.87
N SER A 17 9.73 -18.14 -28.68
CA SER A 17 9.50 -17.41 -27.44
C SER A 17 10.47 -16.23 -27.49
N ALA A 18 9.92 -15.02 -27.56
CA ALA A 18 10.72 -13.83 -27.40
C ALA A 18 11.42 -13.94 -26.04
N SER A 19 12.71 -14.17 -26.04
CA SER A 19 13.56 -14.04 -24.86
C SER A 19 13.45 -12.59 -24.44
N MET A 20 13.14 -12.33 -23.18
CA MET A 20 13.24 -10.97 -22.65
C MET A 20 14.68 -10.51 -22.89
N ALA A 21 14.85 -9.34 -23.49
CA ALA A 21 16.13 -8.71 -23.56
C ALA A 21 16.48 -8.30 -22.12
N GLU A 22 17.61 -8.77 -21.62
CA GLU A 22 18.15 -8.39 -20.31
C GLU A 22 19.50 -7.72 -20.54
N ASP A 23 19.75 -6.64 -19.80
CA ASP A 23 21.11 -6.13 -19.67
C ASP A 23 21.94 -7.15 -18.89
N ALA A 24 22.95 -7.71 -19.53
CA ALA A 24 23.74 -8.81 -18.97
C ALA A 24 24.45 -8.41 -17.66
N ASP A 25 24.88 -7.15 -17.55
CA ASP A 25 25.58 -6.64 -16.36
C ASP A 25 24.57 -6.42 -15.22
N ALA A 26 23.36 -5.92 -15.52
CA ALA A 26 22.29 -5.76 -14.54
C ALA A 26 21.80 -7.13 -14.03
N ALA A 27 21.68 -8.12 -14.92
CA ALA A 27 21.31 -9.49 -14.55
C ALA A 27 22.37 -10.15 -13.66
N ALA A 28 23.63 -10.03 -14.02
CA ALA A 28 24.74 -10.56 -13.22
C ALA A 28 24.80 -9.90 -11.83
N PHE A 29 24.59 -8.60 -11.75
CA PHE A 29 24.52 -7.89 -10.47
C PHE A 29 23.35 -8.39 -9.62
N ARG A 30 22.13 -8.46 -10.18
CA ARG A 30 20.95 -9.01 -9.49
C ARG A 30 21.26 -10.37 -8.90
N ASP A 31 21.79 -11.28 -9.70
CA ASP A 31 22.06 -12.65 -9.29
C ASP A 31 23.14 -12.72 -8.20
N ALA A 32 24.17 -11.89 -8.27
CA ALA A 32 25.21 -11.78 -7.25
C ALA A 32 24.63 -11.21 -5.93
N PHE A 33 23.80 -10.18 -6.00
CA PHE A 33 23.18 -9.57 -4.83
C PHE A 33 22.16 -10.51 -4.15
N ILE A 34 21.22 -11.06 -4.91
CA ILE A 34 20.23 -12.00 -4.40
C ILE A 34 20.90 -13.26 -3.86
N GLY A 35 21.93 -13.75 -4.55
CA GLY A 35 22.74 -14.91 -4.13
C GLY A 35 23.68 -14.64 -2.95
N GLY A 36 23.80 -13.39 -2.48
CA GLY A 36 24.62 -13.00 -1.33
C GLY A 36 26.12 -13.02 -1.59
N THR A 37 26.55 -12.89 -2.85
CA THR A 37 27.98 -12.83 -3.25
C THR A 37 28.45 -11.40 -3.50
N ALA A 38 27.56 -10.43 -3.76
CA ALA A 38 27.90 -9.02 -3.82
C ALA A 38 28.03 -8.43 -2.40
N THR A 39 29.10 -7.68 -2.17
CA THR A 39 29.27 -6.91 -0.93
C THR A 39 28.46 -5.61 -0.98
N TRP A 40 28.28 -4.95 0.17
CA TRP A 40 27.60 -3.65 0.17
C TRP A 40 28.39 -2.58 -0.57
N GLU A 41 29.72 -2.64 -0.51
CA GLU A 41 30.61 -1.78 -1.26
C GLU A 41 30.43 -1.95 -2.78
N ASP A 42 30.23 -3.17 -3.27
CA ASP A 42 29.93 -3.45 -4.68
C ASP A 42 28.59 -2.83 -5.08
N VAL A 43 27.57 -2.95 -4.21
CA VAL A 43 26.25 -2.33 -4.43
C VAL A 43 26.37 -0.81 -4.52
N GLN A 44 27.08 -0.16 -3.57
CA GLN A 44 27.28 1.28 -3.58
C GLN A 44 28.09 1.79 -4.78
N ALA A 45 29.13 1.04 -5.19
CA ALA A 45 29.92 1.39 -6.35
C ALA A 45 29.07 1.39 -7.63
N ARG A 46 28.32 0.30 -7.85
CA ARG A 46 27.42 0.19 -9.00
C ARG A 46 26.27 1.21 -8.94
N ALA A 47 25.70 1.46 -7.77
CA ALA A 47 24.65 2.46 -7.60
C ALA A 47 25.08 3.86 -8.05
N LYS A 48 26.36 4.22 -7.82
CA LYS A 48 26.92 5.50 -8.28
C LYS A 48 27.11 5.53 -9.81
N GLU A 49 27.39 4.39 -10.43
CA GLU A 49 27.48 4.26 -11.88
C GLU A 49 26.10 4.37 -12.54
N GLU A 50 25.08 3.72 -11.97
CA GLU A 50 23.67 3.84 -12.39
C GLU A 50 23.14 5.25 -12.16
N GLY A 51 23.47 5.87 -11.03
CA GLY A 51 23.39 7.30 -10.74
C GLY A 51 21.98 7.87 -10.53
N THR A 52 20.91 7.12 -10.80
CA THR A 52 19.54 7.64 -10.71
C THR A 52 18.52 6.56 -10.32
N VAL A 53 17.40 7.00 -9.70
CA VAL A 53 16.24 6.14 -9.38
C VAL A 53 14.95 6.88 -9.70
N ASN A 54 14.08 6.26 -10.49
CA ASN A 54 12.71 6.69 -10.74
C ASN A 54 11.77 5.99 -9.75
N LEU A 55 11.37 6.69 -8.70
CA LEU A 55 10.43 6.17 -7.70
C LEU A 55 9.00 6.62 -8.03
N TYR A 56 8.14 5.68 -8.36
CA TYR A 56 6.71 5.92 -8.57
C TYR A 56 5.97 5.81 -7.24
N TYR A 57 5.29 6.89 -6.84
CA TYR A 57 4.63 6.94 -5.54
C TYR A 57 3.32 7.73 -5.59
N TRP A 58 2.40 7.41 -4.68
CA TRP A 58 1.14 8.15 -4.52
C TRP A 58 1.40 9.60 -4.08
N GLY A 59 1.08 10.54 -4.96
CA GLY A 59 1.35 11.97 -4.80
C GLY A 59 0.21 12.78 -4.19
N GLY A 60 -0.78 12.14 -3.55
CA GLY A 60 -1.97 12.80 -3.02
C GLY A 60 -1.80 13.54 -1.68
N SER A 61 -0.56 13.75 -1.21
CA SER A 61 -0.24 14.52 -0.01
C SER A 61 0.87 15.51 -0.27
N ASP A 62 0.62 16.80 -0.06
CA ASP A 62 1.63 17.85 -0.21
C ASP A 62 2.83 17.64 0.71
N GLN A 63 2.61 17.18 1.94
CA GLN A 63 3.67 16.91 2.91
C GLN A 63 4.60 15.79 2.45
N ILE A 64 4.03 14.71 1.88
CA ILE A 64 4.81 13.62 1.28
C ILE A 64 5.59 14.16 0.08
N ASN A 65 4.95 14.95 -0.77
CA ASN A 65 5.59 15.53 -1.96
C ASN A 65 6.76 16.42 -1.57
N ILE A 66 6.60 17.31 -0.57
CA ILE A 66 7.67 18.17 -0.06
C ILE A 66 8.81 17.34 0.52
N TRP A 67 8.49 16.31 1.32
CA TRP A 67 9.52 15.44 1.90
C TRP A 67 10.30 14.68 0.82
N MET A 68 9.63 14.13 -0.18
CA MET A 68 10.28 13.45 -1.31
C MET A 68 11.19 14.38 -2.10
N ASP A 69 10.68 15.57 -2.48
CA ASP A 69 11.40 16.51 -3.34
C ASP A 69 12.61 17.17 -2.63
N GLN A 70 12.52 17.40 -1.33
CA GLN A 70 13.51 18.17 -0.61
C GLN A 70 14.40 17.33 0.30
N VAL A 71 13.81 16.41 1.07
CA VAL A 71 14.55 15.66 2.10
C VAL A 71 15.08 14.35 1.55
N ALA A 72 14.21 13.51 0.99
CA ALA A 72 14.62 12.23 0.46
C ALA A 72 15.59 12.38 -0.73
N THR A 73 15.33 13.34 -1.62
CA THR A 73 16.21 13.64 -2.75
C THR A 73 17.58 14.13 -2.28
N ALA A 74 17.64 15.01 -1.28
CA ALA A 74 18.92 15.48 -0.75
C ALA A 74 19.70 14.36 -0.05
N GLY A 75 19.03 13.55 0.80
CA GLY A 75 19.70 12.47 1.52
C GLY A 75 20.20 11.37 0.59
N LEU A 76 19.45 11.01 -0.47
CA LEU A 76 19.93 10.04 -1.43
C LEU A 76 21.10 10.58 -2.30
N ALA A 77 21.14 11.89 -2.53
CA ALA A 77 22.26 12.51 -3.24
C ALA A 77 23.58 12.39 -2.46
N GLU A 78 23.56 12.31 -1.13
CA GLU A 78 24.75 12.04 -0.31
C GLU A 78 25.31 10.63 -0.54
N GLU A 79 24.45 9.68 -0.93
CA GLU A 79 24.84 8.33 -1.34
C GLU A 79 25.35 8.27 -2.79
N GLY A 80 25.33 9.39 -3.51
CA GLY A 80 25.76 9.49 -4.91
C GLY A 80 24.69 9.08 -5.92
N VAL A 81 23.43 9.02 -5.51
CA VAL A 81 22.29 8.62 -6.36
C VAL A 81 21.25 9.75 -6.41
N LYS A 82 20.79 10.09 -7.60
CA LYS A 82 19.74 11.08 -7.82
C LYS A 82 18.37 10.42 -7.74
N LEU A 83 17.52 10.86 -6.80
CA LEU A 83 16.11 10.47 -6.77
C LEU A 83 15.30 11.33 -7.76
N ASN A 84 14.50 10.66 -8.60
CA ASN A 84 13.46 11.25 -9.42
C ASN A 84 12.09 10.79 -8.89
N PRO A 85 11.41 11.57 -8.05
CA PRO A 85 10.09 11.22 -7.54
C PRO A 85 9.03 11.40 -8.64
N VAL A 86 8.36 10.31 -9.01
CA VAL A 86 7.29 10.29 -10.03
C VAL A 86 5.94 10.16 -9.31
N ARG A 87 5.17 11.23 -9.29
CA ARG A 87 3.85 11.27 -8.65
C ARG A 87 2.80 10.59 -9.51
N ILE A 88 2.07 9.65 -8.93
CA ILE A 88 0.94 8.98 -9.57
C ILE A 88 -0.31 9.15 -8.69
N THR A 89 -1.49 9.05 -9.31
CA THR A 89 -2.78 9.11 -8.62
C THR A 89 -3.19 7.75 -8.08
N GLY A 90 -2.71 6.67 -8.69
CA GLY A 90 -2.97 5.29 -8.27
C GLY A 90 -1.79 4.39 -8.58
N THR A 91 -1.40 3.56 -7.61
CA THR A 91 -0.26 2.63 -7.74
C THR A 91 -0.42 1.66 -8.92
N LYS A 92 -1.66 1.33 -9.27
CA LYS A 92 -1.98 0.46 -10.41
C LYS A 92 -1.37 0.96 -11.72
N ASP A 93 -1.27 2.27 -11.93
CA ASP A 93 -0.71 2.84 -13.17
C ASP A 93 0.76 2.44 -13.37
N ALA A 94 1.55 2.46 -12.29
CA ALA A 94 2.95 2.02 -12.32
C ALA A 94 3.06 0.49 -12.48
N VAL A 95 2.18 -0.27 -11.86
CA VAL A 95 2.11 -1.73 -12.02
C VAL A 95 1.80 -2.11 -13.46
N ASP A 96 0.79 -1.48 -14.07
CA ASP A 96 0.40 -1.72 -15.45
C ASP A 96 1.54 -1.34 -16.44
N LEU A 97 2.28 -0.26 -16.15
CA LEU A 97 3.45 0.14 -16.93
C LEU A 97 4.53 -0.95 -16.91
N VAL A 98 4.92 -1.42 -15.72
CA VAL A 98 5.91 -2.51 -15.56
C VAL A 98 5.47 -3.75 -16.33
N LEU A 99 4.22 -4.21 -16.14
CA LEU A 99 3.72 -5.41 -16.79
C LEU A 99 3.65 -5.24 -18.33
N THR A 100 3.32 -4.05 -18.81
CA THR A 100 3.32 -3.73 -20.25
C THR A 100 4.72 -3.78 -20.83
N GLU A 101 5.70 -3.20 -20.16
CA GLU A 101 7.09 -3.23 -20.56
C GLU A 101 7.65 -4.66 -20.59
N MET A 102 7.41 -5.45 -19.54
CA MET A 102 7.82 -6.84 -19.48
C MET A 102 7.16 -7.67 -20.60
N SER A 103 5.88 -7.45 -20.87
CA SER A 103 5.16 -8.13 -21.96
C SER A 103 5.70 -7.76 -23.35
N SER A 104 6.33 -6.60 -23.47
CA SER A 104 7.04 -6.17 -24.69
C SER A 104 8.46 -6.70 -24.80
N GLY A 105 8.91 -7.50 -23.81
CA GLY A 105 10.20 -8.18 -23.80
C GLY A 105 11.30 -7.42 -23.06
N LYS A 106 11.00 -6.34 -22.34
CA LYS A 106 12.00 -5.62 -21.54
C LYS A 106 12.31 -6.39 -20.24
N GLY A 107 13.53 -6.82 -20.08
CA GLY A 107 14.09 -7.43 -18.89
C GLY A 107 14.77 -6.42 -17.97
N ILE A 108 15.55 -6.93 -16.99
CA ILE A 108 16.30 -6.10 -16.05
C ILE A 108 17.28 -5.18 -16.79
N GLY A 109 17.40 -3.95 -16.34
CA GLY A 109 18.21 -2.91 -17.00
C GLY A 109 17.47 -2.13 -18.09
N GLU A 110 16.28 -2.57 -18.56
CA GLU A 110 15.61 -2.02 -19.74
C GLU A 110 14.24 -1.38 -19.46
N GLY A 111 13.75 -1.47 -18.24
CA GLY A 111 12.49 -0.82 -17.83
C GLY A 111 12.59 0.69 -17.68
N SER A 112 11.51 1.33 -17.24
CA SER A 112 11.48 2.75 -16.93
C SER A 112 11.16 3.04 -15.45
N VAL A 113 10.78 2.02 -14.70
CA VAL A 113 10.38 2.10 -13.29
C VAL A 113 11.44 1.41 -12.46
N ASP A 114 12.08 2.15 -11.56
CA ASP A 114 13.08 1.60 -10.64
C ASP A 114 12.43 1.09 -9.36
N ALA A 115 11.53 1.87 -8.79
CA ALA A 115 10.83 1.50 -7.58
C ALA A 115 9.36 1.94 -7.62
N ILE A 116 8.52 1.20 -6.89
CA ILE A 116 7.11 1.54 -6.70
C ILE A 116 6.76 1.47 -5.22
N TRP A 117 6.06 2.49 -4.71
CA TRP A 117 5.37 2.40 -3.44
C TRP A 117 4.11 1.56 -3.63
N VAL A 118 4.05 0.40 -2.99
CA VAL A 118 2.96 -0.56 -3.12
C VAL A 118 2.38 -0.98 -1.77
N ASN A 119 1.21 -1.61 -1.85
CA ASN A 119 0.65 -2.50 -0.84
C ASN A 119 -0.46 -3.36 -1.46
N GLY A 120 -0.87 -4.41 -0.75
CA GLY A 120 -2.06 -5.21 -1.02
C GLY A 120 -2.09 -5.82 -2.42
N GLU A 121 -3.16 -5.52 -3.17
CA GLU A 121 -3.42 -6.14 -4.47
C GLU A 121 -2.36 -5.83 -5.54
N ASN A 122 -1.71 -4.66 -5.44
CA ASN A 122 -0.66 -4.25 -6.36
C ASN A 122 0.58 -5.12 -6.19
N PHE A 123 1.03 -5.34 -4.95
CA PHE A 123 2.09 -6.29 -4.63
C PHE A 123 1.73 -7.72 -5.08
N ALA A 124 0.55 -8.20 -4.69
CA ALA A 124 0.06 -9.53 -5.08
C ALA A 124 0.04 -9.72 -6.61
N THR A 125 -0.27 -8.66 -7.37
CA THR A 125 -0.28 -8.69 -8.83
C THR A 125 1.13 -8.82 -9.39
N LEU A 126 2.07 -7.97 -8.95
CA LEU A 126 3.47 -8.05 -9.37
C LEU A 126 4.08 -9.43 -9.03
N LYS A 127 3.82 -9.93 -7.82
CA LYS A 127 4.32 -11.24 -7.38
C LYS A 127 3.79 -12.38 -8.24
N ARG A 128 2.49 -12.43 -8.52
CA ARG A 128 1.88 -13.46 -9.38
C ARG A 128 2.42 -13.46 -10.81
N GLN A 129 2.84 -12.29 -11.30
CA GLN A 129 3.40 -12.11 -12.65
C GLN A 129 4.92 -12.28 -12.69
N ASN A 130 5.56 -12.66 -11.57
CA ASN A 130 7.02 -12.72 -11.43
C ASN A 130 7.70 -11.40 -11.84
N ALA A 131 7.06 -10.28 -11.51
CA ALA A 131 7.48 -8.93 -11.91
C ALA A 131 8.26 -8.18 -10.80
N LEU A 132 8.91 -8.92 -9.88
CA LEU A 132 9.71 -8.40 -8.79
C LEU A 132 11.17 -8.84 -8.94
N LEU A 133 12.11 -8.00 -8.49
CA LEU A 133 13.55 -8.26 -8.50
C LEU A 133 13.93 -9.57 -7.77
N GLY A 134 13.22 -9.88 -6.69
CA GLY A 134 13.48 -11.01 -5.80
C GLY A 134 13.64 -10.60 -4.34
N ALA A 135 14.16 -11.51 -3.51
CA ALA A 135 14.35 -11.31 -2.08
C ALA A 135 15.55 -10.37 -1.81
N PHE A 136 15.29 -9.11 -1.55
CA PHE A 136 16.33 -8.08 -1.36
C PHE A 136 16.26 -7.37 0.01
N ALA A 137 15.06 -7.29 0.61
CA ALA A 137 14.80 -6.36 1.71
C ALA A 137 15.61 -6.66 2.97
N ASP A 138 15.82 -7.93 3.30
CA ASP A 138 16.58 -8.40 4.45
C ASP A 138 18.11 -8.32 4.26
N LYS A 139 18.58 -7.99 3.04
CA LYS A 139 20.01 -7.99 2.68
C LYS A 139 20.64 -6.60 2.75
N THR A 140 19.87 -5.57 3.01
CA THR A 140 20.37 -4.20 3.11
C THR A 140 20.84 -3.89 4.55
N PRO A 141 21.85 -3.02 4.76
CA PRO A 141 22.34 -2.69 6.11
C PRO A 141 21.25 -2.21 7.07
N ASN A 142 20.35 -1.33 6.61
CA ASN A 142 19.29 -0.77 7.46
C ASN A 142 18.13 -1.74 7.70
N SER A 143 18.13 -2.92 7.07
CA SER A 143 17.14 -3.98 7.37
C SER A 143 17.23 -4.48 8.81
N MET A 144 18.37 -4.28 9.48
CA MET A 144 18.53 -4.55 10.91
C MET A 144 17.58 -3.75 11.81
N ASN A 145 16.98 -2.68 11.32
CA ASN A 145 15.99 -1.87 12.03
C ASN A 145 14.57 -2.47 11.93
N ILE A 146 14.40 -3.53 11.17
CA ILE A 146 13.10 -4.15 10.86
C ILE A 146 13.07 -5.55 11.49
N GLU A 147 11.96 -5.91 12.13
CA GLU A 147 11.79 -7.23 12.71
C GLU A 147 11.42 -8.27 11.63
N TRP A 148 12.27 -9.27 11.42
CA TRP A 148 12.08 -10.33 10.43
C TRP A 148 11.80 -11.72 11.03
N ASN A 149 11.86 -11.85 12.36
CA ASN A 149 11.62 -13.13 13.01
C ASN A 149 10.12 -13.49 12.94
N ALA A 150 9.79 -14.58 12.27
CA ALA A 150 8.40 -15.02 12.09
C ALA A 150 7.69 -15.39 13.40
N ASP A 151 8.44 -15.69 14.47
CA ASP A 151 7.88 -15.98 15.79
C ASP A 151 7.56 -14.70 16.59
N ASP A 152 8.01 -13.53 16.12
CA ASP A 152 7.69 -12.24 16.73
C ASP A 152 6.46 -11.63 16.05
N PRO A 153 5.37 -11.34 16.78
CA PRO A 153 4.16 -10.76 16.20
C PRO A 153 4.38 -9.39 15.54
N ARG A 154 5.46 -8.68 15.86
CA ARG A 154 5.83 -7.41 15.22
C ARG A 154 6.24 -7.58 13.75
N SER A 155 6.72 -8.78 13.39
CA SER A 155 7.13 -9.10 12.03
C SER A 155 5.97 -9.37 11.08
N LEU A 156 4.77 -9.60 11.57
CA LEU A 156 3.64 -10.06 10.75
C LEU A 156 3.46 -9.21 9.48
N LEU A 157 3.44 -7.88 9.64
CA LEU A 157 3.29 -6.95 8.52
C LEU A 157 4.60 -6.69 7.75
N ASN A 158 5.74 -7.27 8.16
CA ASN A 158 6.98 -7.26 7.37
C ASN A 158 7.08 -8.51 6.50
N LEU A 159 6.44 -9.59 6.94
CA LEU A 159 6.46 -10.89 6.27
C LEU A 159 5.23 -11.15 5.40
N ARG A 160 4.15 -10.37 5.61
CA ARG A 160 2.89 -10.50 4.86
C ARG A 160 2.29 -9.14 4.56
N ASP A 161 2.00 -8.89 3.28
CA ASP A 161 1.21 -7.76 2.81
C ASP A 161 -0.21 -8.24 2.48
N PHE A 162 -1.21 -7.81 3.25
CA PHE A 162 -2.61 -8.26 3.16
C PHE A 162 -2.75 -9.79 3.01
N GLY A 163 -2.01 -10.53 3.85
CA GLY A 163 -2.02 -11.99 3.87
C GLY A 163 -1.12 -12.67 2.84
N VAL A 164 -0.60 -11.95 1.87
CA VAL A 164 0.35 -12.47 0.88
C VAL A 164 1.77 -12.44 1.46
N GLU A 165 2.47 -13.56 1.46
CA GLU A 165 3.86 -13.60 1.91
C GLU A 165 4.74 -12.68 1.06
N THR A 166 5.52 -11.81 1.73
CA THR A 166 6.41 -10.86 1.04
C THR A 166 7.58 -11.57 0.37
N GLY A 167 8.10 -12.63 0.99
CA GLY A 167 9.30 -13.33 0.53
C GLY A 167 10.51 -12.40 0.43
N MET A 168 10.56 -11.37 1.28
CA MET A 168 11.61 -10.33 1.28
C MET A 168 11.74 -9.55 -0.05
N ALA A 169 10.69 -9.57 -0.89
CA ALA A 169 10.68 -8.88 -2.19
C ALA A 169 10.16 -7.43 -2.09
N GLU A 170 9.84 -6.99 -0.88
CA GLU A 170 9.44 -5.61 -0.60
C GLU A 170 10.02 -5.12 0.73
N MET A 171 10.44 -3.84 0.73
CA MET A 171 10.99 -3.17 1.91
C MET A 171 9.88 -2.44 2.66
N PRO A 172 9.59 -2.76 3.92
CA PRO A 172 8.69 -1.97 4.74
C PRO A 172 9.19 -0.52 4.84
N TRP A 173 8.32 0.42 4.49
CA TRP A 173 8.71 1.82 4.43
C TRP A 173 7.91 2.72 5.37
N SER A 174 6.63 2.43 5.59
CA SER A 174 5.75 3.23 6.42
C SER A 174 4.71 2.34 7.09
N GLY A 175 4.45 2.59 8.36
CA GLY A 175 3.29 2.04 9.06
C GLY A 175 2.08 2.93 8.86
N GLU A 176 0.88 2.35 8.87
CA GLU A 176 -0.37 3.07 8.86
C GLU A 176 -1.41 2.42 9.77
N GLN A 177 -2.25 3.27 10.36
CA GLN A 177 -3.38 2.86 11.18
C GLN A 177 -4.65 3.54 10.65
N TYR A 178 -5.69 2.76 10.43
CA TYR A 178 -7.02 3.29 10.20
C TYR A 178 -7.54 3.83 11.54
N VAL A 179 -7.83 5.12 11.59
CA VAL A 179 -8.26 5.83 12.80
C VAL A 179 -9.50 6.65 12.50
N CYS A 180 -10.26 7.00 13.54
CA CYS A 180 -11.32 7.97 13.45
C CYS A 180 -10.90 9.27 14.13
N ALA A 181 -11.44 10.38 13.64
CA ALA A 181 -11.41 11.69 14.27
C ALA A 181 -12.82 12.03 14.74
N ALA A 182 -12.95 12.63 15.90
CA ALA A 182 -14.19 13.21 16.39
C ALA A 182 -14.00 14.68 16.71
N ASN A 183 -15.03 15.50 16.47
CA ASN A 183 -15.05 16.88 16.92
C ASN A 183 -15.61 16.96 18.35
N THR A 184 -14.74 17.07 19.35
CA THR A 184 -15.12 17.07 20.78
C THR A 184 -15.87 18.33 21.22
N ALA A 185 -15.97 19.34 20.37
CA ALA A 185 -16.92 20.44 20.59
C ALA A 185 -18.38 20.02 20.29
N ARG A 186 -18.60 18.87 19.66
CA ARG A 186 -19.91 18.35 19.22
C ARG A 186 -20.23 16.97 19.78
N VAL A 187 -19.22 16.18 20.09
CA VAL A 187 -19.36 14.82 20.66
C VAL A 187 -18.63 14.80 21.99
N ASP A 188 -19.34 14.48 23.07
CA ASP A 188 -18.66 14.25 24.35
C ASP A 188 -17.70 13.06 24.23
N ARG A 189 -16.51 13.19 24.82
CA ARG A 189 -15.53 12.08 24.83
C ARG A 189 -16.09 10.80 25.44
N ALA A 190 -17.01 10.92 26.40
CA ALA A 190 -17.66 9.77 27.02
C ALA A 190 -18.61 9.01 26.06
N ASP A 191 -19.06 9.68 24.99
CA ASP A 191 -19.98 9.12 23.99
C ASP A 191 -19.23 8.59 22.74
N LEU A 192 -17.90 8.70 22.71
CA LEU A 192 -17.13 8.15 21.59
C LEU A 192 -17.26 6.62 21.54
N PRO A 193 -17.58 6.06 20.38
CA PRO A 193 -17.73 4.61 20.25
C PRO A 193 -16.39 3.89 20.45
N SER A 194 -16.44 2.78 21.18
CA SER A 194 -15.29 1.85 21.36
C SER A 194 -15.37 0.62 20.47
N THR A 195 -16.51 0.40 19.81
CA THR A 195 -16.80 -0.73 18.92
C THR A 195 -17.69 -0.28 17.77
N PHE A 196 -17.83 -1.13 16.75
CA PHE A 196 -18.80 -0.90 15.67
C PHE A 196 -20.25 -0.94 16.19
N ALA A 197 -20.57 -1.77 17.17
CA ALA A 197 -21.89 -1.76 17.83
C ALA A 197 -22.13 -0.42 18.54
N GLY A 198 -21.12 0.13 19.21
CA GLY A 198 -21.17 1.46 19.81
C GLY A 198 -21.37 2.57 18.78
N LEU A 199 -20.74 2.48 17.61
CA LEU A 199 -20.96 3.41 16.50
C LEU A 199 -22.42 3.36 16.02
N GLN A 200 -23.00 2.18 15.87
CA GLN A 200 -24.41 2.04 15.48
C GLN A 200 -25.32 2.68 16.52
N ALA A 201 -25.14 2.39 17.81
CA ALA A 201 -25.94 2.96 18.88
C ALA A 201 -25.86 4.50 18.94
N TYR A 202 -24.63 5.04 18.72
CA TYR A 202 -24.46 6.49 18.62
C TYR A 202 -25.25 7.08 17.45
N LEU A 203 -25.20 6.45 16.26
CA LEU A 203 -25.87 6.94 15.06
C LEU A 203 -27.40 6.76 15.10
N GLU A 204 -27.91 5.75 15.80
CA GLU A 204 -29.32 5.60 16.06
C GLU A 204 -29.86 6.79 16.90
N ALA A 205 -29.06 7.27 17.86
CA ALA A 205 -29.38 8.44 18.68
C ALA A 205 -29.08 9.77 17.95
N ASN A 206 -28.10 9.80 17.04
CA ASN A 206 -27.60 10.98 16.33
C ASN A 206 -27.56 10.74 14.81
N PRO A 207 -28.69 10.55 14.14
CA PRO A 207 -28.73 10.21 12.73
C PRO A 207 -28.13 11.31 11.85
N GLY A 208 -27.41 10.90 10.81
CA GLY A 208 -26.78 11.81 9.85
C GLY A 208 -25.43 12.38 10.28
N LYS A 209 -24.87 11.94 11.42
CA LYS A 209 -23.63 12.48 11.98
C LYS A 209 -22.36 11.74 11.61
N PHE A 210 -22.46 10.79 10.69
CA PHE A 210 -21.35 9.99 10.17
C PHE A 210 -21.60 9.56 8.74
N THR A 211 -20.54 9.42 8.00
CA THR A 211 -20.46 8.70 6.74
C THR A 211 -19.01 8.20 6.53
N TYR A 212 -18.78 7.43 5.48
CA TYR A 212 -17.46 6.95 5.09
C TYR A 212 -17.29 7.07 3.58
N VAL A 213 -16.03 7.05 3.12
CA VAL A 213 -15.71 7.17 1.69
C VAL A 213 -16.36 6.03 0.92
N LYS A 214 -16.90 6.34 -0.25
CA LYS A 214 -17.64 5.39 -1.08
C LYS A 214 -16.72 4.27 -1.60
N PRO A 215 -17.07 2.98 -1.40
CA PRO A 215 -16.43 1.90 -2.12
C PRO A 215 -16.63 2.05 -3.65
N PRO A 216 -15.67 1.66 -4.52
CA PRO A 216 -14.49 0.85 -4.22
C PRO A 216 -13.24 1.64 -3.82
N HIS A 217 -13.34 2.92 -3.45
CA HIS A 217 -12.18 3.65 -2.95
C HIS A 217 -11.54 2.90 -1.75
N TYR A 218 -10.19 2.78 -1.70
CA TYR A 218 -9.51 1.94 -0.70
C TYR A 218 -9.86 2.31 0.74
N ILE A 219 -10.06 3.59 1.07
CA ILE A 219 -10.48 4.04 2.41
C ILE A 219 -11.88 3.53 2.76
N GLY A 220 -12.82 3.56 1.81
CA GLY A 220 -14.15 3.00 1.99
C GLY A 220 -14.12 1.49 2.12
N ASN A 221 -13.35 0.81 1.28
CA ASN A 221 -13.12 -0.63 1.38
C ASN A 221 -12.53 -1.00 2.75
N THR A 222 -11.63 -0.17 3.30
CA THR A 222 -11.06 -0.41 4.63
C THR A 222 -12.10 -0.35 5.73
N PHE A 223 -13.06 0.59 5.67
CA PHE A 223 -14.18 0.62 6.61
C PHE A 223 -15.03 -0.66 6.53
N VAL A 224 -15.35 -1.10 5.30
CA VAL A 224 -16.07 -2.36 5.06
C VAL A 224 -15.30 -3.56 5.61
N GLN A 225 -14.00 -3.65 5.34
CA GLN A 225 -13.14 -4.72 5.85
C GLN A 225 -13.08 -4.74 7.38
N ALA A 226 -12.85 -3.58 8.01
CA ALA A 226 -12.82 -3.46 9.46
C ALA A 226 -14.16 -3.91 10.09
N THR A 227 -15.28 -3.54 9.46
CA THR A 227 -16.61 -3.98 9.86
C THR A 227 -16.78 -5.50 9.76
N VAL A 228 -16.33 -6.10 8.65
CA VAL A 228 -16.38 -7.55 8.44
C VAL A 228 -15.54 -8.28 9.48
N TYR A 229 -14.34 -7.79 9.80
CA TYR A 229 -13.46 -8.40 10.81
C TYR A 229 -14.08 -8.32 12.22
N ALA A 230 -14.67 -7.19 12.56
CA ALA A 230 -15.33 -6.99 13.86
C ALA A 230 -16.56 -7.88 14.04
N HIS A 231 -17.28 -8.18 12.97
CA HIS A 231 -18.48 -9.02 12.99
C HIS A 231 -18.26 -10.46 12.54
N ASN A 232 -17.01 -10.89 12.41
CA ASN A 232 -16.69 -12.27 12.11
C ASN A 232 -17.37 -13.21 13.12
N PRO A 233 -18.23 -14.15 12.67
CA PRO A 233 -19.05 -14.98 13.55
C PRO A 233 -18.22 -15.90 14.48
N ASP A 234 -16.97 -16.14 14.14
CA ASP A 234 -16.06 -16.96 14.94
C ASP A 234 -15.31 -16.16 16.02
N GLY A 235 -15.50 -14.84 16.08
CA GLY A 235 -14.84 -13.93 17.03
C GLY A 235 -13.31 -13.83 16.83
N SER A 236 -12.78 -14.33 15.70
CA SER A 236 -11.35 -14.40 15.41
C SER A 236 -10.83 -13.19 14.62
N GLY A 237 -11.64 -12.15 14.43
CA GLY A 237 -11.28 -10.91 13.75
C GLY A 237 -10.81 -11.16 12.32
N ALA A 238 -9.62 -10.66 11.98
CA ALA A 238 -9.03 -10.77 10.65
C ALA A 238 -8.38 -12.13 10.35
N ALA A 239 -8.23 -13.01 11.35
CA ALA A 239 -7.43 -14.23 11.20
C ALA A 239 -7.84 -15.13 10.02
N PRO A 240 -9.13 -15.46 9.78
CA PRO A 240 -9.50 -16.31 8.65
C PRO A 240 -9.22 -15.63 7.29
N PHE A 241 -9.23 -14.30 7.22
CA PHE A 241 -8.99 -13.53 5.99
C PHE A 241 -7.49 -13.40 5.63
N GLN A 242 -6.59 -14.02 6.40
CA GLN A 242 -5.20 -14.21 6.03
C GLN A 242 -5.00 -15.37 5.04
N ASN A 243 -6.02 -16.19 4.83
CA ASN A 243 -6.02 -17.25 3.83
C ASN A 243 -6.56 -16.73 2.49
N SER A 244 -6.07 -17.31 1.39
CA SER A 244 -6.59 -16.97 0.07
C SER A 244 -8.05 -17.45 -0.09
N ILE A 245 -8.78 -16.85 -1.03
CA ILE A 245 -10.13 -17.31 -1.36
C ILE A 245 -10.15 -18.76 -1.83
N THR A 246 -9.05 -19.25 -2.43
CA THR A 246 -8.93 -20.64 -2.87
C THR A 246 -8.82 -21.58 -1.69
N GLU A 247 -8.15 -21.16 -0.61
CA GLU A 247 -8.01 -21.96 0.62
C GLU A 247 -9.28 -21.93 1.45
N LEU A 248 -9.92 -20.77 1.60
CA LEU A 248 -11.19 -20.64 2.32
C LEU A 248 -12.37 -21.30 1.60
N GLY A 249 -12.42 -21.13 0.29
CA GLY A 249 -13.60 -21.44 -0.51
C GLY A 249 -14.70 -20.37 -0.44
N ALA A 250 -15.52 -20.32 -1.48
CA ALA A 250 -16.53 -19.26 -1.63
C ALA A 250 -17.64 -19.31 -0.56
N GLU A 251 -18.04 -20.50 -0.15
CA GLU A 251 -19.10 -20.70 0.85
C GLU A 251 -18.66 -20.23 2.23
N GLU A 252 -17.45 -20.58 2.64
CA GLU A 252 -16.89 -20.13 3.92
C GLU A 252 -16.63 -18.63 3.94
N LEU A 253 -16.09 -18.08 2.86
CA LEU A 253 -15.94 -16.64 2.73
C LEU A 253 -17.29 -15.91 2.86
N ALA A 254 -18.34 -16.42 2.18
CA ALA A 254 -19.68 -15.84 2.27
C ALA A 254 -20.24 -15.88 3.70
N ARG A 255 -20.01 -16.99 4.43
CA ARG A 255 -20.40 -17.15 5.85
C ARG A 255 -19.70 -16.07 6.74
N LEU A 256 -18.41 -15.89 6.53
CA LEU A 256 -17.59 -14.99 7.33
C LEU A 256 -17.95 -13.50 7.10
N ILE A 257 -18.23 -13.09 5.86
CA ILE A 257 -18.50 -11.69 5.54
C ILE A 257 -19.94 -11.27 5.82
N LYS A 258 -20.89 -12.21 5.82
CA LYS A 258 -22.33 -11.93 5.90
C LYS A 258 -22.72 -11.04 7.08
N PRO A 259 -22.30 -11.30 8.35
CA PRO A 259 -22.70 -10.46 9.48
C PRO A 259 -22.22 -9.01 9.37
N GLY A 260 -21.00 -8.79 8.87
CA GLY A 260 -20.48 -7.45 8.61
C GLY A 260 -21.28 -6.68 7.54
N MET A 261 -21.69 -7.38 6.48
CA MET A 261 -22.56 -6.78 5.45
C MET A 261 -23.98 -6.49 5.97
N GLU A 262 -24.52 -7.33 6.83
CA GLU A 262 -25.80 -7.09 7.52
C GLU A 262 -25.71 -5.88 8.44
N TYR A 263 -24.59 -5.72 9.17
CA TYR A 263 -24.33 -4.53 9.97
C TYR A 263 -24.30 -3.26 9.12
N LEU A 264 -23.55 -3.23 8.02
CA LEU A 264 -23.47 -2.07 7.11
C LEU A 264 -24.86 -1.69 6.58
N LYS A 265 -25.68 -2.68 6.23
CA LYS A 265 -27.05 -2.46 5.80
C LYS A 265 -27.93 -1.90 6.92
N ALA A 266 -27.72 -2.33 8.16
CA ALA A 266 -28.43 -1.78 9.32
C ALA A 266 -27.98 -0.37 9.68
N LEU A 267 -26.70 -0.04 9.42
CA LEU A 267 -26.13 1.29 9.66
C LEU A 267 -26.60 2.33 8.63
N GLU A 268 -26.86 1.93 7.39
CA GLU A 268 -27.15 2.83 6.26
C GLU A 268 -28.30 3.84 6.54
N PRO A 269 -29.42 3.46 7.17
CA PRO A 269 -30.51 4.41 7.47
C PRO A 269 -30.11 5.57 8.43
N HIS A 270 -28.98 5.42 9.13
CA HIS A 270 -28.49 6.38 10.10
C HIS A 270 -27.33 7.23 9.60
N LEU A 271 -26.83 6.96 8.39
CA LEU A 271 -25.74 7.72 7.77
C LEU A 271 -26.19 9.11 7.29
N LEU A 272 -25.22 9.98 7.00
CA LEU A 272 -25.45 11.31 6.45
C LEU A 272 -26.37 11.24 5.21
N GLY A 273 -27.42 12.03 5.19
CA GLY A 273 -28.38 12.14 4.09
C GLY A 273 -29.47 11.07 4.05
N ALA A 274 -29.35 9.97 4.79
CA ALA A 274 -30.31 8.86 4.77
C ALA A 274 -31.73 9.29 5.17
N GLN A 275 -31.87 10.23 6.11
CA GLN A 275 -33.17 10.79 6.55
C GLN A 275 -33.87 11.55 5.42
N GLY A 276 -33.17 11.99 4.40
CA GLY A 276 -33.69 12.61 3.16
C GLY A 276 -33.96 11.64 2.03
N GLY A 277 -33.70 10.33 2.24
CA GLY A 277 -34.00 9.24 1.30
C GLY A 277 -32.81 8.38 0.91
N ASN A 278 -31.58 8.94 0.82
CA ASN A 278 -30.40 8.16 0.45
C ASN A 278 -29.17 8.59 1.27
N ALA A 279 -28.44 7.62 1.77
CA ALA A 279 -27.15 7.87 2.39
C ALA A 279 -26.17 8.53 1.39
N ARG A 280 -25.43 9.53 1.87
CA ARG A 280 -24.39 10.24 1.10
C ARG A 280 -23.03 9.68 1.47
N TYR A 281 -22.31 9.22 0.47
CA TYR A 281 -20.94 8.73 0.58
C TYR A 281 -20.02 9.68 -0.20
N PRO A 282 -19.01 10.32 0.42
CA PRO A 282 -18.03 11.11 -0.33
C PRO A 282 -17.20 10.23 -1.25
N GLU A 283 -16.84 10.75 -2.41
CA GLU A 283 -16.10 9.99 -3.43
C GLU A 283 -14.61 9.79 -3.04
N ASP A 284 -14.08 10.68 -2.19
CA ASP A 284 -12.67 10.68 -1.79
C ASP A 284 -12.47 11.23 -0.37
N PRO A 285 -11.26 11.06 0.22
CA PRO A 285 -10.97 11.54 1.57
C PRO A 285 -10.97 13.07 1.71
N ALA A 286 -10.71 13.84 0.65
CA ALA A 286 -10.74 15.30 0.73
C ALA A 286 -12.18 15.79 0.91
N ALA A 287 -13.14 15.19 0.20
CA ALA A 287 -14.56 15.45 0.40
C ALA A 287 -15.02 15.06 1.81
N LEU A 288 -14.55 13.92 2.35
CA LEU A 288 -14.84 13.49 3.72
C LEU A 288 -14.28 14.50 4.73
N ASP A 289 -13.06 14.97 4.58
CA ASP A 289 -12.42 15.98 5.44
C ASP A 289 -13.20 17.30 5.39
N GLY A 290 -13.65 17.73 4.20
CA GLY A 290 -14.50 18.90 4.05
C GLY A 290 -15.82 18.81 4.81
N MET A 291 -16.51 17.66 4.77
CA MET A 291 -17.72 17.40 5.53
C MET A 291 -17.48 17.47 7.05
N PHE A 292 -16.36 16.91 7.51
CA PHE A 292 -15.95 16.94 8.92
C PHE A 292 -15.61 18.36 9.37
N LEU A 293 -14.78 19.08 8.61
CA LEU A 293 -14.39 20.46 8.91
C LEU A 293 -15.61 21.38 8.99
N ASN A 294 -16.53 21.27 8.03
CA ASN A 294 -17.75 22.06 7.97
C ASN A 294 -18.80 21.65 9.00
N GLY A 295 -18.60 20.52 9.71
CA GLY A 295 -19.50 20.01 10.72
C GLY A 295 -20.79 19.39 10.17
N GLU A 296 -20.78 18.93 8.93
CA GLU A 296 -21.86 18.09 8.38
C GLU A 296 -21.89 16.74 9.12
N ILE A 297 -20.70 16.22 9.45
CA ILE A 297 -20.48 15.02 10.26
C ILE A 297 -19.68 15.35 11.51
N ASP A 298 -19.86 14.55 12.55
CA ASP A 298 -19.20 14.73 13.84
C ASP A 298 -17.99 13.79 14.01
N MET A 299 -17.92 12.74 13.19
CA MET A 299 -16.81 11.77 13.16
C MET A 299 -16.43 11.43 11.71
N SER A 300 -15.14 11.19 11.50
CA SER A 300 -14.54 10.84 10.20
C SER A 300 -13.47 9.77 10.38
N CYS A 301 -13.46 8.71 9.55
CA CYS A 301 -12.50 7.62 9.67
C CYS A 301 -11.68 7.45 8.39
N LYS A 302 -10.36 7.41 8.52
CA LYS A 302 -9.40 7.19 7.41
C LYS A 302 -8.05 6.72 7.92
N PHE A 303 -7.13 6.40 7.02
CA PHE A 303 -5.74 6.14 7.39
C PHE A 303 -5.03 7.43 7.82
N GLY A 304 -4.10 7.29 8.75
CA GLY A 304 -3.22 8.33 9.22
C GLY A 304 -3.23 8.49 10.75
N LEU A 305 -2.37 7.75 11.46
CA LEU A 305 -2.29 7.80 12.92
C LEU A 305 -2.12 9.23 13.46
N TYR A 306 -1.35 10.06 12.75
CA TYR A 306 -1.10 11.46 13.12
C TYR A 306 -1.86 12.46 12.25
N ALA A 307 -2.82 12.01 11.43
CA ALA A 307 -3.57 12.87 10.51
C ALA A 307 -4.33 13.98 11.25
N VAL A 308 -4.88 13.69 12.44
CA VAL A 308 -5.59 14.69 13.25
C VAL A 308 -4.63 15.79 13.72
N ALA A 309 -3.46 15.43 14.25
CA ALA A 309 -2.47 16.40 14.69
C ALA A 309 -2.01 17.30 13.53
N LYS A 310 -1.75 16.72 12.37
CA LYS A 310 -1.41 17.47 11.16
C LYS A 310 -2.56 18.31 10.62
N GLY A 311 -3.77 17.80 10.67
CA GLY A 311 -4.98 18.53 10.27
C GLY A 311 -5.24 19.76 11.15
N LEU A 312 -4.99 19.65 12.45
CA LEU A 312 -5.04 20.79 13.39
C LEU A 312 -3.95 21.82 13.09
N GLU A 313 -2.70 21.36 12.87
CA GLU A 313 -1.57 22.22 12.52
C GLU A 313 -1.83 23.03 11.23
N ASN A 314 -2.42 22.40 10.23
CA ASN A 314 -2.66 22.98 8.91
C ASN A 314 -4.05 23.65 8.76
N GLY A 315 -4.90 23.58 9.79
CA GLY A 315 -6.24 24.15 9.75
C GLY A 315 -7.24 23.40 8.86
N THR A 316 -6.92 22.13 8.49
CA THR A 316 -7.82 21.27 7.71
C THR A 316 -8.77 20.44 8.56
N TYR A 317 -8.58 20.47 9.89
CA TYR A 317 -9.48 19.87 10.86
C TYR A 317 -10.00 20.91 11.84
N PRO A 318 -11.21 20.76 12.41
CA PRO A 318 -11.76 21.69 13.40
C PRO A 318 -10.91 21.67 14.69
N GLU A 319 -10.82 22.81 15.38
CA GLU A 319 -9.98 23.00 16.57
C GLU A 319 -10.20 21.95 17.68
N GLY A 320 -11.42 21.42 17.79
CA GLY A 320 -11.79 20.38 18.75
C GLY A 320 -11.58 18.94 18.24
N ALA A 321 -10.87 18.74 17.12
CA ALA A 321 -10.68 17.38 16.59
C ALA A 321 -9.73 16.56 17.46
N GLU A 322 -10.15 15.33 17.78
CA GLU A 322 -9.35 14.33 18.49
C GLU A 322 -9.37 12.99 17.76
N ALA A 323 -8.22 12.32 17.71
CA ALA A 323 -8.12 10.99 17.14
C ALA A 323 -8.59 9.93 18.14
N PHE A 324 -9.29 8.91 17.65
CA PHE A 324 -9.65 7.74 18.43
C PHE A 324 -9.66 6.48 17.55
N VAL A 325 -9.58 5.34 18.18
CA VAL A 325 -9.74 4.02 17.57
C VAL A 325 -10.81 3.24 18.33
N PHE A 326 -11.34 2.20 17.72
CA PHE A 326 -12.21 1.26 18.43
C PHE A 326 -11.33 0.18 19.10
N PRO A 327 -10.99 0.32 20.40
CA PRO A 327 -10.07 -0.62 21.03
C PRO A 327 -10.61 -2.05 21.09
N GLU A 328 -11.92 -2.21 21.10
CA GLU A 328 -12.63 -3.50 21.09
C GLU A 328 -13.07 -3.90 19.68
N GLY A 329 -12.86 -3.05 18.68
CA GLY A 329 -13.13 -3.31 17.28
C GLY A 329 -11.86 -3.61 16.49
N ASN A 330 -11.99 -4.17 15.30
CA ASN A 330 -10.86 -4.51 14.45
C ASN A 330 -10.49 -3.36 13.51
N MET A 331 -9.86 -2.32 14.06
CA MET A 331 -9.32 -1.22 13.26
C MET A 331 -8.05 -1.69 12.54
N ILE A 332 -8.07 -1.53 11.23
CA ILE A 332 -7.02 -2.09 10.36
C ILE A 332 -5.69 -1.34 10.55
N LYS A 333 -4.63 -2.13 10.74
CA LYS A 333 -3.24 -1.70 10.57
C LYS A 333 -2.74 -2.23 9.24
N ASN A 334 -1.96 -1.43 8.52
CA ASN A 334 -1.21 -1.90 7.38
C ASN A 334 0.18 -1.26 7.33
N LYS A 335 0.98 -1.69 6.39
CA LYS A 335 2.22 -1.04 6.01
C LYS A 335 2.17 -0.66 4.54
N ASN A 336 3.03 0.28 4.20
CA ASN A 336 3.37 0.61 2.83
C ASN A 336 4.79 0.12 2.57
N TYR A 337 5.05 -0.32 1.37
CA TYR A 337 6.30 -0.97 1.01
C TYR A 337 6.89 -0.35 -0.25
N LEU A 338 8.17 -0.58 -0.45
CA LEU A 338 8.89 -0.26 -1.68
C LEU A 338 9.29 -1.58 -2.35
N VAL A 339 8.87 -1.76 -3.58
CA VAL A 339 9.28 -2.88 -4.42
C VAL A 339 10.21 -2.42 -5.53
N ILE A 340 11.03 -3.35 -6.00
CA ILE A 340 11.89 -3.19 -7.17
C ILE A 340 11.33 -4.08 -8.26
N PRO A 341 10.89 -3.54 -9.41
CA PRO A 341 10.44 -4.35 -10.55
C PRO A 341 11.53 -5.26 -11.10
N ALA A 342 11.11 -6.39 -11.69
CA ALA A 342 12.02 -7.34 -12.31
C ALA A 342 12.78 -6.76 -13.51
N ASN A 343 12.24 -5.72 -14.14
CA ASN A 343 12.84 -5.01 -15.28
C ASN A 343 13.43 -3.64 -14.90
N ALA A 344 13.64 -3.38 -13.61
CA ALA A 344 14.18 -2.10 -13.14
C ALA A 344 15.46 -1.70 -13.88
N PRO A 345 15.55 -0.45 -14.38
CA PRO A 345 16.71 0.01 -15.15
C PRO A 345 17.97 0.18 -14.27
N ASN A 346 17.81 0.53 -12.98
CA ASN A 346 18.91 0.87 -12.08
C ASN A 346 18.81 0.07 -10.75
N PRO A 347 19.00 -1.27 -10.77
CA PRO A 347 18.72 -2.11 -9.62
C PRO A 347 19.60 -1.82 -8.39
N ALA A 348 20.87 -1.50 -8.57
CA ALA A 348 21.78 -1.21 -7.46
C ALA A 348 21.45 0.15 -6.81
N ALA A 349 21.25 1.19 -7.62
CA ALA A 349 20.80 2.50 -7.13
C ALA A 349 19.48 2.39 -6.37
N THR A 350 18.58 1.53 -6.83
CA THR A 350 17.29 1.30 -6.19
C THR A 350 17.44 0.58 -4.86
N ILE A 351 18.33 -0.41 -4.75
CA ILE A 351 18.66 -1.07 -3.48
C ILE A 351 19.24 -0.06 -2.48
N VAL A 352 20.16 0.84 -2.92
CA VAL A 352 20.69 1.92 -2.06
C VAL A 352 19.57 2.86 -1.62
N MET A 353 18.65 3.22 -2.52
CA MET A 353 17.49 4.06 -2.18
C MET A 353 16.61 3.37 -1.14
N THR A 354 16.28 2.07 -1.28
CA THR A 354 15.45 1.37 -0.30
C THR A 354 16.13 1.26 1.06
N ASN A 355 17.46 1.06 1.06
CA ASN A 355 18.26 1.08 2.29
C ASN A 355 18.21 2.46 2.97
N TYR A 356 18.40 3.55 2.22
CA TYR A 356 18.27 4.91 2.75
C TYR A 356 16.87 5.15 3.33
N MET A 357 15.82 4.77 2.61
CA MET A 357 14.44 4.92 3.06
C MET A 357 14.13 4.15 4.37
N ALA A 358 14.83 3.05 4.64
CA ALA A 358 14.73 2.25 5.87
C ALA A 358 15.65 2.78 6.99
N SER A 359 16.48 3.79 6.76
CA SER A 359 17.36 4.35 7.79
C SER A 359 16.57 5.08 8.87
N VAL A 360 17.09 5.09 10.11
CA VAL A 360 16.46 5.80 11.24
C VAL A 360 16.30 7.28 10.92
N GLU A 361 17.31 7.89 10.30
CA GLU A 361 17.29 9.32 9.92
C GLU A 361 16.16 9.63 8.94
N SER A 362 16.05 8.86 7.86
CA SER A 362 14.98 8.98 6.87
C SER A 362 13.61 8.81 7.52
N GLN A 363 13.43 7.77 8.35
CA GLN A 363 12.17 7.47 9.01
C GLN A 363 11.75 8.57 10.00
N VAL A 364 12.68 9.12 10.79
CA VAL A 364 12.42 10.23 11.72
C VAL A 364 12.07 11.51 10.97
N SER A 365 12.77 11.82 9.88
CA SER A 365 12.47 13.01 9.06
C SER A 365 11.11 12.87 8.40
N LYS A 366 10.78 11.69 7.83
CA LYS A 366 9.48 11.39 7.24
C LYS A 366 8.35 11.61 8.25
N LEU A 367 8.47 11.04 9.45
CA LEU A 367 7.47 11.23 10.50
C LEU A 367 7.24 12.71 10.83
N LYS A 368 8.32 13.50 10.97
CA LYS A 368 8.21 14.91 11.26
C LYS A 368 7.50 15.71 10.16
N TYR A 369 7.79 15.43 8.90
CA TYR A 369 7.20 16.16 7.77
C TYR A 369 5.77 15.71 7.47
N THR A 370 5.52 14.40 7.48
CA THR A 370 4.30 13.83 6.91
C THR A 370 3.32 13.33 7.95
N GLY A 371 3.79 13.07 9.18
CA GLY A 371 3.02 12.35 10.17
C GLY A 371 2.89 10.84 9.90
N MET A 372 3.58 10.29 8.89
CA MET A 372 3.57 8.86 8.60
C MET A 372 4.52 8.11 9.53
N PRO A 373 4.03 7.12 10.29
CA PRO A 373 4.86 6.30 11.16
C PRO A 373 5.96 5.56 10.41
N PRO A 374 7.02 5.12 11.12
CA PRO A 374 8.01 4.22 10.57
C PRO A 374 7.40 2.92 10.02
N GLY A 375 8.13 2.31 9.08
CA GLY A 375 7.80 1.03 8.47
C GLY A 375 7.95 -0.19 9.39
#